data_246f626297099ae27bf2928c5e2bd70e
#
_entry.id   246f626297099ae27bf2928c5e2bd70e
#
_cell.length_a   1.000
_cell.length_b   1.000
_cell.length_c   1.000
_cell.angle_alpha   90.00
_cell.angle_beta   90.00
_cell.angle_gamma   90.00
#
_symmetry.space_group_name_H-M   'P 1'
#
loop_
_entity.id
_entity.type
_entity.pdbx_description
1 polymer ?
#
loop_
_entity_poly.entity_id
_entity_poly.type
_entity_poly.pdbx_seq_one_letter_code
_entity_poly.pdbx_strand_id
1 'polypeptide(L)'
;MELKQRVVTLLKEMIAIDSETNTEKEVDMEKYLQHVLTSLGDPVKVSLIRVANDAQGRSVVCGFIPGKKKDTVIFINHHDVVGAESYGLFRDDAFSPDRLLSDLIEFETDETIVSELKSGEWIVGRGACDMKGGLAAQLAVFEAYAKHPGNASLLFVSLPDEESYSAGMRAAIPVLKEFRETYGLQYKILINSEPNPKKGNTICAYTGSVGKLLPVVLVQGKLAHVGQYQQGINPVGVLSRMIADTEGDMTLADRVGDAVTPPPAWMFARDRKTHYDVSLPERAAGCVNFMTYTKTPEDVMYILMDCARKAVNESLLHSRQGLSIDRKSVV
;
A
#
# COMPACT_ATOMS: atom_id res chain seq x y z
N MET A 1 30.33 15.28 -5.46
CA MET A 1 28.98 15.80 -5.20
C MET A 1 28.68 15.51 -3.74
N GLU A 2 28.17 16.49 -3.00
CA GLU A 2 27.73 16.30 -1.63
C GLU A 2 26.55 15.31 -1.59
N LEU A 3 26.43 14.50 -0.53
CA LEU A 3 25.42 13.44 -0.45
C LEU A 3 23.98 14.01 -0.62
N LYS A 4 23.68 15.14 0.04
CA LYS A 4 22.39 15.83 -0.10
C LYS A 4 22.08 16.15 -1.57
N GLN A 5 23.03 16.70 -2.30
CA GLN A 5 22.84 17.04 -3.72
C GLN A 5 22.61 15.81 -4.58
N ARG A 6 23.27 14.68 -4.26
CA ARG A 6 23.05 13.42 -4.97
C ARG A 6 21.64 12.88 -4.74
N VAL A 7 21.14 12.92 -3.49
CA VAL A 7 19.76 12.53 -3.16
C VAL A 7 18.74 13.34 -3.97
N VAL A 8 18.90 14.67 -4.01
CA VAL A 8 18.02 15.57 -4.77
C VAL A 8 18.03 15.22 -6.26
N THR A 9 19.22 14.98 -6.83
CA THR A 9 19.34 14.60 -8.25
C THR A 9 18.63 13.28 -8.53
N LEU A 10 18.94 12.23 -7.75
CA LEU A 10 18.30 10.92 -7.90
C LEU A 10 16.77 10.99 -7.74
N LEU A 11 16.29 11.76 -6.76
CA LEU A 11 14.85 11.92 -6.54
C LEU A 11 14.17 12.54 -7.75
N LYS A 12 14.71 13.63 -8.30
CA LYS A 12 14.13 14.29 -9.49
C LYS A 12 14.15 13.36 -10.72
N GLU A 13 15.28 12.65 -10.95
CA GLU A 13 15.38 11.67 -12.03
C GLU A 13 14.33 10.56 -11.89
N MET A 14 14.12 10.04 -10.68
CA MET A 14 13.14 8.98 -10.42
C MET A 14 11.69 9.48 -10.48
N ILE A 15 11.39 10.70 -10.00
CA ILE A 15 10.05 11.28 -10.15
C ILE A 15 9.69 11.37 -11.64
N ALA A 16 10.64 11.73 -12.50
CA ALA A 16 10.40 11.86 -13.92
C ALA A 16 10.06 10.54 -14.65
N ILE A 17 10.23 9.41 -13.97
CA ILE A 17 9.83 8.09 -14.49
C ILE A 17 8.44 7.76 -13.93
N ASP A 18 7.44 7.70 -14.80
CA ASP A 18 6.13 7.17 -14.44
C ASP A 18 6.26 5.66 -14.17
N SER A 19 6.07 5.28 -12.92
CA SER A 19 6.12 3.88 -12.48
C SER A 19 4.83 3.49 -11.76
N GLU A 20 3.70 3.83 -12.37
CA GLU A 20 2.36 3.53 -11.82
C GLU A 20 2.21 2.04 -11.54
N THR A 21 1.79 1.73 -10.31
CA THR A 21 1.63 0.36 -9.80
C THR A 21 0.70 -0.46 -10.68
N ASN A 22 0.98 -1.77 -10.76
CA ASN A 22 0.21 -2.73 -11.54
C ASN A 22 0.13 -2.40 -13.04
N THR A 23 1.14 -1.70 -13.56
CA THR A 23 1.34 -1.41 -14.99
C THR A 23 2.72 -1.83 -15.47
N GLU A 24 2.91 -1.91 -16.78
CA GLU A 24 4.22 -2.16 -17.41
C GLU A 24 5.23 -1.01 -17.22
N LYS A 25 4.77 0.18 -16.81
CA LYS A 25 5.60 1.36 -16.57
C LYS A 25 6.59 1.17 -15.40
N GLU A 26 6.29 0.27 -14.45
CA GLU A 26 7.22 -0.08 -13.38
C GLU A 26 8.56 -0.59 -13.94
N VAL A 27 8.54 -1.28 -15.08
CA VAL A 27 9.75 -1.83 -15.74
C VAL A 27 10.74 -0.73 -16.15
N ASP A 28 10.30 0.49 -16.42
CA ASP A 28 11.21 1.58 -16.77
C ASP A 28 11.99 2.07 -15.55
N MET A 29 11.38 2.06 -14.36
CA MET A 29 12.09 2.32 -13.10
C MET A 29 13.07 1.19 -12.78
N GLU A 30 12.72 -0.08 -13.02
CA GLU A 30 13.63 -1.22 -12.86
C GLU A 30 14.90 -1.05 -13.72
N LYS A 31 14.73 -0.68 -15.00
CA LYS A 31 15.84 -0.41 -15.92
C LYS A 31 16.73 0.73 -15.44
N TYR A 32 16.12 1.81 -14.95
CA TYR A 32 16.85 2.93 -14.37
C TYR A 32 17.69 2.49 -13.19
N LEU A 33 17.10 1.80 -12.21
CA LEU A 33 17.78 1.30 -11.02
C LEU A 33 18.90 0.31 -11.38
N GLN A 34 18.61 -0.62 -12.30
CA GLN A 34 19.62 -1.56 -12.81
C GLN A 34 20.80 -0.82 -13.43
N HIS A 35 20.54 0.20 -14.25
CA HIS A 35 21.57 1.01 -14.88
C HIS A 35 22.43 1.73 -13.84
N VAL A 36 21.81 2.40 -12.87
CA VAL A 36 22.53 3.12 -11.81
C VAL A 36 23.42 2.14 -11.01
N LEU A 37 22.84 1.02 -10.54
CA LEU A 37 23.59 0.04 -9.75
C LEU A 37 24.74 -0.60 -10.55
N THR A 38 24.52 -0.94 -11.83
CA THR A 38 25.54 -1.53 -12.70
C THR A 38 26.67 -0.54 -12.99
N SER A 39 26.37 0.76 -13.11
CA SER A 39 27.37 1.79 -13.37
C SER A 39 28.40 1.97 -12.23
N LEU A 40 28.08 1.45 -11.03
CA LEU A 40 28.98 1.52 -9.88
C LEU A 40 30.19 0.55 -10.03
N GLY A 41 30.08 -0.46 -10.89
CA GLY A 41 31.15 -1.45 -11.09
C GLY A 41 31.45 -2.28 -9.86
N ASP A 42 32.65 -2.91 -9.81
CA ASP A 42 33.08 -3.69 -8.65
C ASP A 42 33.19 -2.82 -7.38
N PRO A 43 32.77 -3.32 -6.21
CA PRO A 43 32.37 -4.71 -5.92
C PRO A 43 30.84 -4.97 -5.98
N VAL A 44 30.07 -4.12 -6.64
CA VAL A 44 28.61 -4.22 -6.69
C VAL A 44 28.18 -5.38 -7.58
N LYS A 45 27.36 -6.27 -7.03
CA LYS A 45 26.69 -7.34 -7.80
C LYS A 45 25.24 -6.98 -7.98
N VAL A 46 24.78 -6.94 -9.23
CA VAL A 46 23.41 -6.58 -9.59
C VAL A 46 22.63 -7.80 -10.06
N SER A 47 21.42 -7.96 -9.61
CA SER A 47 20.51 -9.05 -10.01
C SER A 47 19.10 -8.51 -10.24
N LEU A 48 18.46 -8.99 -11.30
CA LEU A 48 17.03 -8.82 -11.55
C LEU A 48 16.32 -10.14 -11.27
N ILE A 49 15.33 -10.13 -10.42
CA ILE A 49 14.54 -11.30 -10.05
C ILE A 49 13.13 -11.12 -10.61
N ARG A 50 12.82 -11.87 -11.64
CA ARG A 50 11.52 -11.85 -12.30
C ARG A 50 10.40 -12.25 -11.34
N VAL A 51 9.33 -11.46 -11.27
CA VAL A 51 8.11 -11.88 -10.58
C VAL A 51 7.44 -12.98 -11.40
N ALA A 52 7.20 -14.14 -10.78
CA ALA A 52 6.65 -15.30 -11.46
C ALA A 52 5.20 -15.06 -11.88
N ASN A 53 4.87 -15.42 -13.15
CA ASN A 53 3.53 -15.26 -13.73
C ASN A 53 2.98 -13.82 -13.70
N ASP A 54 3.86 -12.84 -13.71
CA ASP A 54 3.49 -11.43 -13.75
C ASP A 54 3.16 -10.98 -15.19
N ALA A 55 1.95 -10.46 -15.40
CA ALA A 55 1.50 -10.03 -16.71
C ALA A 55 2.24 -8.78 -17.22
N GLN A 56 2.71 -7.92 -16.33
CA GLN A 56 3.46 -6.70 -16.62
C GLN A 56 4.96 -6.97 -16.85
N GLY A 57 5.43 -8.16 -16.49
CA GLY A 57 6.82 -8.57 -16.67
C GLY A 57 7.81 -7.90 -15.72
N ARG A 58 7.37 -7.55 -14.52
CA ARG A 58 8.11 -6.83 -13.50
C ARG A 58 9.16 -7.69 -12.79
N SER A 59 10.12 -7.03 -12.18
CA SER A 59 11.23 -7.67 -11.47
C SER A 59 11.60 -6.93 -10.19
N VAL A 60 12.09 -7.67 -9.21
CA VAL A 60 12.81 -7.09 -8.06
C VAL A 60 14.22 -6.72 -8.51
N VAL A 61 14.67 -5.52 -8.19
CA VAL A 61 16.04 -5.07 -8.46
C VAL A 61 16.87 -5.22 -7.19
N CYS A 62 17.95 -6.01 -7.26
CA CYS A 62 18.87 -6.22 -6.15
C CYS A 62 20.26 -5.70 -6.48
N GLY A 63 20.86 -4.96 -5.52
CA GLY A 63 22.26 -4.59 -5.50
C GLY A 63 22.92 -5.17 -4.25
N PHE A 64 24.08 -5.84 -4.38
CA PHE A 64 24.80 -6.42 -3.25
C PHE A 64 26.25 -5.97 -3.22
N ILE A 65 26.69 -5.44 -2.07
CA ILE A 65 28.07 -5.09 -1.77
C ILE A 65 28.57 -6.01 -0.66
N PRO A 66 29.53 -6.91 -0.94
CA PRO A 66 30.10 -7.76 0.10
C PRO A 66 30.98 -6.93 1.06
N GLY A 67 30.74 -7.07 2.35
CA GLY A 67 31.58 -6.52 3.41
C GLY A 67 32.67 -7.50 3.85
N LYS A 68 33.55 -7.03 4.74
CA LYS A 68 34.59 -7.90 5.34
C LYS A 68 34.03 -8.94 6.30
N LYS A 69 32.82 -8.71 6.83
CA LYS A 69 32.09 -9.60 7.73
C LYS A 69 30.76 -10.04 7.06
N LYS A 70 30.14 -11.05 7.65
CA LYS A 70 28.85 -11.58 7.20
C LYS A 70 27.63 -10.81 7.74
N ASP A 71 27.83 -9.93 8.72
CA ASP A 71 26.79 -9.04 9.19
C ASP A 71 26.29 -8.17 8.04
N THR A 72 24.98 -8.17 7.81
CA THR A 72 24.38 -7.58 6.62
C THR A 72 23.27 -6.61 7.02
N VAL A 73 23.29 -5.43 6.42
CA VAL A 73 22.22 -4.45 6.42
C VAL A 73 21.45 -4.61 5.11
N ILE A 74 20.12 -4.60 5.20
CA ILE A 74 19.23 -4.61 4.04
C ILE A 74 18.57 -3.24 3.94
N PHE A 75 18.72 -2.57 2.80
CA PHE A 75 17.86 -1.48 2.36
C PHE A 75 16.73 -2.08 1.55
N ILE A 76 15.50 -1.88 2.00
CA ILE A 76 14.30 -2.29 1.28
C ILE A 76 13.50 -1.05 0.92
N ASN A 77 12.98 -1.04 -0.29
CA ASN A 77 12.14 0.04 -0.81
C ASN A 77 11.25 -0.50 -1.92
N HIS A 78 10.24 0.27 -2.30
CA HIS A 78 9.48 0.02 -3.54
C HIS A 78 9.74 1.11 -4.57
N HIS A 79 9.53 0.78 -5.84
CA HIS A 79 9.77 1.68 -6.96
C HIS A 79 8.51 2.01 -7.78
N ASP A 80 7.41 1.35 -7.45
CA ASP A 80 6.09 1.71 -7.96
C ASP A 80 5.48 2.89 -7.20
N VAL A 81 4.47 3.49 -7.79
CA VAL A 81 3.71 4.61 -7.20
C VAL A 81 2.24 4.46 -7.56
N VAL A 82 1.33 4.97 -6.72
CA VAL A 82 -0.10 5.05 -7.07
C VAL A 82 -0.34 5.99 -8.25
N GLY A 83 -1.49 5.84 -8.91
CA GLY A 83 -1.86 6.67 -10.07
C GLY A 83 -1.90 8.17 -9.78
N ALA A 84 -1.86 8.98 -10.83
CA ALA A 84 -1.81 10.45 -10.74
C ALA A 84 -3.19 11.12 -10.81
N GLU A 85 -4.31 10.37 -10.75
CA GLU A 85 -5.66 10.92 -10.85
C GLU A 85 -5.96 11.97 -9.79
N SER A 86 -5.41 11.82 -8.59
CA SER A 86 -5.59 12.75 -7.47
C SER A 86 -4.98 14.15 -7.71
N TYR A 87 -4.12 14.30 -8.72
CA TYR A 87 -3.53 15.59 -9.10
C TYR A 87 -4.51 16.49 -9.87
N GLY A 88 -5.65 15.95 -10.34
CA GLY A 88 -6.67 16.74 -11.02
C GLY A 88 -6.12 17.47 -12.25
N LEU A 89 -6.12 18.81 -12.23
CA LEU A 89 -5.64 19.67 -13.33
C LEU A 89 -4.14 19.50 -13.61
N PHE A 90 -3.35 19.07 -12.62
CA PHE A 90 -1.89 18.91 -12.72
C PHE A 90 -1.47 17.46 -13.02
N ARG A 91 -2.43 16.60 -13.42
CA ARG A 91 -2.16 15.17 -13.67
C ARG A 91 -1.02 14.94 -14.65
N ASP A 92 -0.99 15.68 -15.73
CA ASP A 92 0.01 15.53 -16.79
C ASP A 92 1.41 15.98 -16.34
N ASP A 93 1.49 16.80 -15.29
CA ASP A 93 2.72 17.31 -14.71
C ASP A 93 3.16 16.58 -13.44
N ALA A 94 2.39 15.58 -13.00
CA ALA A 94 2.65 14.81 -11.78
C ALA A 94 4.05 14.16 -11.73
N PHE A 95 4.63 13.87 -12.90
CA PHE A 95 5.97 13.30 -13.07
C PHE A 95 7.01 14.32 -13.57
N SER A 96 6.68 15.62 -13.50
CA SER A 96 7.55 16.72 -13.94
C SER A 96 7.81 17.68 -12.77
N PRO A 97 8.72 17.36 -11.84
CA PRO A 97 8.79 18.03 -10.53
C PRO A 97 8.99 19.55 -10.63
N ASP A 98 9.83 20.02 -11.55
CA ASP A 98 10.11 21.46 -11.70
C ASP A 98 8.94 22.20 -12.35
N ARG A 99 8.25 21.58 -13.30
CA ARG A 99 7.06 22.15 -13.95
C ARG A 99 5.88 22.15 -12.97
N LEU A 100 5.61 21.03 -12.31
CA LEU A 100 4.56 20.93 -11.31
C LEU A 100 4.75 21.97 -10.20
N LEU A 101 5.99 22.19 -9.73
CA LEU A 101 6.28 23.21 -8.73
C LEU A 101 5.92 24.61 -9.23
N SER A 102 6.27 24.94 -10.48
CA SER A 102 5.95 26.22 -11.08
C SER A 102 4.43 26.43 -11.21
N ASP A 103 3.72 25.42 -11.69
CA ASP A 103 2.28 25.45 -11.86
C ASP A 103 1.55 25.58 -10.51
N LEU A 104 2.01 24.87 -9.48
CA LEU A 104 1.47 25.01 -8.12
C LEU A 104 1.68 26.41 -7.54
N ILE A 105 2.85 27.02 -7.74
CA ILE A 105 3.13 28.41 -7.30
C ILE A 105 2.22 29.42 -8.00
N GLU A 106 1.90 29.20 -9.28
CA GLU A 106 1.04 30.08 -10.05
C GLU A 106 -0.44 29.93 -9.66
N PHE A 107 -0.87 28.70 -9.35
CA PHE A 107 -2.27 28.37 -9.09
C PHE A 107 -2.69 28.58 -7.63
N GLU A 108 -1.76 28.47 -6.68
CA GLU A 108 -2.05 28.57 -5.24
C GLU A 108 -2.33 30.02 -4.83
N THR A 109 -3.33 30.19 -3.99
CA THR A 109 -3.77 31.50 -3.50
C THR A 109 -3.41 31.78 -2.04
N ASP A 110 -3.04 30.75 -1.26
CA ASP A 110 -2.54 30.92 0.10
C ASP A 110 -1.09 31.41 0.08
N GLU A 111 -0.87 32.63 0.53
CA GLU A 111 0.45 33.27 0.53
C GLU A 111 1.48 32.48 1.36
N THR A 112 1.06 31.76 2.40
CA THR A 112 1.95 30.94 3.24
C THR A 112 2.46 29.75 2.43
N ILE A 113 1.54 29.04 1.74
CA ILE A 113 1.89 27.91 0.88
C ILE A 113 2.78 28.36 -0.28
N VAL A 114 2.43 29.46 -0.94
CA VAL A 114 3.23 30.05 -2.03
C VAL A 114 4.64 30.40 -1.54
N SER A 115 4.77 30.97 -0.35
CA SER A 115 6.08 31.30 0.26
C SER A 115 6.91 30.04 0.53
N GLU A 116 6.28 28.98 1.05
CA GLU A 116 6.94 27.69 1.27
C GLU A 116 7.41 27.06 -0.03
N LEU A 117 6.54 26.99 -1.05
CA LEU A 117 6.89 26.44 -2.38
C LEU A 117 8.07 27.20 -3.03
N LYS A 118 8.14 28.51 -2.85
CA LYS A 118 9.23 29.37 -3.35
C LYS A 118 10.53 29.27 -2.54
N SER A 119 10.52 28.66 -1.35
CA SER A 119 11.69 28.55 -0.47
C SER A 119 12.84 27.73 -1.05
N GLY A 120 12.57 26.84 -2.01
CA GLY A 120 13.52 25.86 -2.53
C GLY A 120 13.75 24.65 -1.61
N GLU A 121 12.97 24.53 -0.53
CA GLU A 121 13.05 23.41 0.43
C GLU A 121 12.13 22.23 0.03
N TRP A 122 11.29 22.39 -1.01
CA TRP A 122 10.30 21.40 -1.45
C TRP A 122 10.65 20.80 -2.80
N ILE A 123 10.41 19.50 -2.92
CA ILE A 123 10.38 18.76 -4.19
C ILE A 123 8.99 18.14 -4.28
N VAL A 124 8.27 18.47 -5.34
CA VAL A 124 6.90 18.00 -5.56
C VAL A 124 6.87 16.99 -6.71
N GLY A 125 5.91 16.09 -6.68
CA GLY A 125 5.72 15.09 -7.75
C GLY A 125 5.18 13.77 -7.22
N ARG A 126 4.62 12.96 -8.09
CA ARG A 126 4.13 11.62 -7.74
C ARG A 126 5.28 10.75 -7.27
N GLY A 127 5.11 10.12 -6.10
CA GLY A 127 6.12 9.29 -5.47
C GLY A 127 7.24 10.07 -4.77
N ALA A 128 7.24 11.43 -4.78
CA ALA A 128 8.28 12.21 -4.10
C ALA A 128 8.40 11.86 -2.61
N CYS A 129 7.28 11.61 -1.95
CA CYS A 129 7.21 11.21 -0.54
C CYS A 129 7.19 9.68 -0.43
N ASP A 130 6.29 9.02 -1.14
CA ASP A 130 6.03 7.59 -1.09
C ASP A 130 6.39 6.93 -2.44
N MET A 131 7.51 6.11 -2.49
CA MET A 131 8.61 6.30 -1.54
C MET A 131 9.93 6.64 -2.26
N LYS A 132 9.88 7.29 -3.45
CA LYS A 132 11.10 7.63 -4.23
C LYS A 132 12.07 8.52 -3.44
N GLY A 133 11.58 9.32 -2.48
CA GLY A 133 12.43 10.09 -1.57
C GLY A 133 13.30 9.21 -0.69
N GLY A 134 12.69 8.21 -0.06
CA GLY A 134 13.40 7.21 0.74
C GLY A 134 14.32 6.35 -0.10
N LEU A 135 13.86 5.94 -1.28
CA LEU A 135 14.65 5.18 -2.25
C LEU A 135 15.90 5.98 -2.70
N ALA A 136 15.74 7.28 -3.02
CA ALA A 136 16.87 8.14 -3.40
C ALA A 136 17.91 8.25 -2.27
N ALA A 137 17.47 8.39 -1.03
CA ALA A 137 18.35 8.44 0.12
C ALA A 137 19.12 7.12 0.30
N GLN A 138 18.44 5.98 0.23
CA GLN A 138 19.05 4.65 0.31
C GLN A 138 20.05 4.42 -0.84
N LEU A 139 19.67 4.77 -2.07
CA LEU A 139 20.53 4.61 -3.25
C LEU A 139 21.80 5.46 -3.15
N ALA A 140 21.68 6.73 -2.72
CA ALA A 140 22.84 7.61 -2.54
C ALA A 140 23.82 7.08 -1.46
N VAL A 141 23.28 6.52 -0.38
CA VAL A 141 24.10 5.87 0.66
C VAL A 141 24.76 4.59 0.12
N PHE A 142 24.03 3.80 -0.67
CA PHE A 142 24.54 2.60 -1.32
C PHE A 142 25.70 2.93 -2.29
N GLU A 143 25.54 3.97 -3.12
CA GLU A 143 26.60 4.48 -4.01
C GLU A 143 27.85 4.93 -3.23
N ALA A 144 27.63 5.65 -2.12
CA ALA A 144 28.75 6.11 -1.27
C ALA A 144 29.46 4.91 -0.63
N TYR A 145 28.72 3.91 -0.16
CA TYR A 145 29.27 2.71 0.44
C TYR A 145 30.03 1.83 -0.57
N ALA A 146 29.58 1.76 -1.82
CA ALA A 146 30.25 1.03 -2.88
C ALA A 146 31.71 1.50 -3.13
N LYS A 147 31.96 2.78 -2.95
CA LYS A 147 33.31 3.38 -3.11
C LYS A 147 34.29 2.94 -2.02
N HIS A 148 33.78 2.73 -0.80
CA HIS A 148 34.60 2.36 0.37
C HIS A 148 33.86 1.34 1.23
N PRO A 149 33.76 0.06 0.79
CA PRO A 149 33.04 -0.96 1.54
C PRO A 149 33.67 -1.19 2.92
N GLY A 150 32.84 -1.21 3.94
CA GLY A 150 33.23 -1.39 5.33
C GLY A 150 33.18 -2.83 5.80
N ASN A 151 32.85 -3.02 7.09
CA ASN A 151 32.75 -4.34 7.69
C ASN A 151 31.47 -5.09 7.31
N ALA A 152 30.32 -4.42 7.33
CA ALA A 152 29.03 -5.04 7.02
C ALA A 152 28.86 -5.26 5.52
N SER A 153 28.13 -6.31 5.13
CA SER A 153 27.60 -6.41 3.78
C SER A 153 26.36 -5.51 3.64
N LEU A 154 26.14 -4.96 2.47
CA LEU A 154 24.97 -4.11 2.19
C LEU A 154 24.17 -4.71 1.04
N LEU A 155 22.90 -4.94 1.25
CA LEU A 155 21.96 -5.44 0.26
C LEU A 155 20.89 -4.38 0.02
N PHE A 156 20.73 -3.95 -1.24
CA PHE A 156 19.69 -3.06 -1.71
C PHE A 156 18.64 -3.90 -2.43
N VAL A 157 17.37 -3.76 -2.06
CA VAL A 157 16.25 -4.52 -2.63
C VAL A 157 15.12 -3.56 -2.96
N SER A 158 14.87 -3.36 -4.24
CA SER A 158 13.80 -2.52 -4.73
C SER A 158 12.68 -3.36 -5.35
N LEU A 159 11.47 -3.15 -4.89
CA LEU A 159 10.30 -3.99 -5.13
C LEU A 159 9.30 -3.32 -6.06
N PRO A 160 8.72 -4.04 -7.03
CA PRO A 160 7.50 -3.63 -7.73
C PRO A 160 6.25 -3.99 -6.92
N ASP A 161 5.11 -3.36 -7.25
CA ASP A 161 3.76 -3.76 -6.82
C ASP A 161 3.53 -3.64 -5.30
N GLU A 162 4.25 -2.78 -4.59
CA GLU A 162 4.01 -2.59 -3.16
C GLU A 162 2.63 -1.99 -2.90
N GLU A 163 2.28 -0.98 -3.68
CA GLU A 163 1.03 -0.20 -3.60
C GLU A 163 -0.25 -1.01 -3.97
N SER A 164 -0.10 -2.27 -4.34
CA SER A 164 -1.22 -3.14 -4.73
C SER A 164 -1.18 -4.48 -3.99
N TYR A 165 -0.56 -5.50 -4.57
CA TYR A 165 -0.59 -6.88 -4.04
C TYR A 165 0.75 -7.37 -3.50
N SER A 166 1.79 -6.53 -3.47
CA SER A 166 3.14 -6.85 -2.98
C SER A 166 3.75 -8.07 -3.67
N ALA A 167 3.55 -8.20 -4.99
CA ALA A 167 4.09 -9.30 -5.77
C ALA A 167 5.63 -9.33 -5.71
N GLY A 168 6.26 -8.14 -5.71
CA GLY A 168 7.70 -7.99 -5.57
C GLY A 168 8.24 -8.56 -4.27
N MET A 169 7.59 -8.28 -3.13
CA MET A 169 8.05 -8.83 -1.85
C MET A 169 7.93 -10.35 -1.79
N ARG A 170 6.84 -10.91 -2.33
CA ARG A 170 6.68 -12.37 -2.43
C ARG A 170 7.77 -13.01 -3.27
N ALA A 171 8.21 -12.36 -4.35
CA ALA A 171 9.32 -12.81 -5.17
C ALA A 171 10.69 -12.64 -4.49
N ALA A 172 10.87 -11.59 -3.68
CA ALA A 172 12.13 -11.29 -3.00
C ALA A 172 12.44 -12.26 -1.84
N ILE A 173 11.44 -12.74 -1.09
CA ILE A 173 11.65 -13.59 0.10
C ILE A 173 12.50 -14.84 -0.20
N PRO A 174 12.19 -15.66 -1.21
CA PRO A 174 13.01 -16.82 -1.55
C PRO A 174 14.45 -16.44 -1.91
N VAL A 175 14.63 -15.34 -2.62
CA VAL A 175 15.93 -14.84 -3.06
C VAL A 175 16.77 -14.32 -1.90
N LEU A 176 16.16 -13.60 -0.96
CA LEU A 176 16.84 -13.20 0.27
C LEU A 176 17.34 -14.43 1.06
N LYS A 177 16.56 -15.51 1.08
CA LYS A 177 17.00 -16.77 1.68
C LYS A 177 18.20 -17.36 0.92
N GLU A 178 18.15 -17.42 -0.40
CA GLU A 178 19.24 -17.90 -1.27
C GLU A 178 20.51 -17.06 -1.09
N PHE A 179 20.41 -15.72 -1.07
CA PHE A 179 21.55 -14.84 -0.79
C PHE A 179 22.18 -15.13 0.56
N ARG A 180 21.35 -15.32 1.59
CA ARG A 180 21.83 -15.66 2.93
C ARG A 180 22.64 -16.98 2.92
N GLU A 181 22.13 -17.99 2.24
CA GLU A 181 22.78 -19.29 2.16
C GLU A 181 24.06 -19.24 1.30
N THR A 182 23.99 -18.66 0.10
CA THR A 182 25.09 -18.58 -0.86
C THR A 182 26.29 -17.80 -0.34
N TYR A 183 26.04 -16.67 0.32
CA TYR A 183 27.10 -15.78 0.81
C TYR A 183 27.37 -15.94 2.31
N GLY A 184 26.61 -16.79 3.01
CA GLY A 184 26.70 -16.99 4.47
C GLY A 184 26.30 -15.74 5.26
N LEU A 185 25.33 -14.96 4.77
CA LEU A 185 24.98 -13.65 5.34
C LEU A 185 24.23 -13.79 6.67
N GLN A 186 24.43 -12.82 7.55
CA GLN A 186 23.70 -12.65 8.79
C GLN A 186 22.93 -11.33 8.75
N TYR A 187 21.65 -11.39 8.42
CA TYR A 187 20.78 -10.22 8.39
C TYR A 187 20.60 -9.64 9.80
N LYS A 188 21.10 -8.44 10.03
CA LYS A 188 21.07 -7.76 11.34
C LYS A 188 20.01 -6.69 11.43
N ILE A 189 19.84 -5.96 10.33
CA ILE A 189 18.90 -4.83 10.25
C ILE A 189 18.31 -4.79 8.85
N LEU A 190 17.02 -4.49 8.78
CA LEU A 190 16.33 -4.10 7.56
C LEU A 190 15.84 -2.66 7.75
N ILE A 191 16.19 -1.78 6.82
CA ILE A 191 15.82 -0.37 6.83
C ILE A 191 14.86 -0.14 5.68
N ASN A 192 13.62 0.25 6.02
CA ASN A 192 12.62 0.75 5.09
C ASN A 192 12.47 2.26 5.30
N SER A 193 12.63 3.05 4.25
CA SER A 193 12.62 4.52 4.32
C SER A 193 11.30 5.10 3.82
N GLU A 194 10.19 4.46 4.20
CA GLU A 194 8.84 4.94 3.95
C GLU A 194 8.57 6.32 4.58
N PRO A 195 7.61 7.07 4.04
CA PRO A 195 7.20 8.33 4.62
C PRO A 195 6.75 8.14 6.07
N ASN A 196 7.26 8.98 6.94
CA ASN A 196 7.05 8.83 8.36
C ASN A 196 6.68 10.18 8.99
N PRO A 197 5.45 10.32 9.54
CA PRO A 197 5.04 11.56 10.15
C PRO A 197 5.88 11.87 11.39
N LYS A 198 6.30 13.14 11.52
CA LYS A 198 6.94 13.61 12.73
C LYS A 198 5.95 13.59 13.89
N LYS A 199 6.41 13.24 15.09
CA LYS A 199 5.68 13.52 16.34
C LYS A 199 6.12 14.90 16.84
N GLY A 200 5.35 15.93 16.55
CA GLY A 200 5.77 17.31 16.77
C GLY A 200 7.03 17.63 15.96
N ASN A 201 8.11 18.04 16.61
CA ASN A 201 9.40 18.33 15.97
C ASN A 201 10.38 17.14 15.98
N THR A 202 9.95 15.95 16.41
CA THR A 202 10.83 14.78 16.55
C THR A 202 10.72 13.89 15.33
N ILE A 203 11.88 13.56 14.73
CA ILE A 203 11.99 12.50 13.72
C ILE A 203 11.96 11.16 14.45
N CYS A 204 11.05 10.27 14.04
CA CYS A 204 10.88 8.96 14.67
C CYS A 204 11.49 7.85 13.80
N ALA A 205 12.13 6.87 14.45
CA ALA A 205 12.43 5.58 13.84
C ALA A 205 11.49 4.53 14.45
N TYR A 206 10.77 3.84 13.62
CA TYR A 206 9.88 2.76 14.05
C TYR A 206 10.64 1.43 14.01
N THR A 207 10.54 0.65 15.07
CA THR A 207 11.25 -0.63 15.23
C THR A 207 10.33 -1.84 15.05
N GLY A 208 9.14 -1.62 14.54
CA GLY A 208 8.14 -2.63 14.25
C GLY A 208 7.16 -2.15 13.20
N SER A 209 6.29 -3.03 12.75
CA SER A 209 5.22 -2.74 11.80
C SER A 209 3.90 -3.33 12.28
N VAL A 210 2.79 -2.82 11.76
CA VAL A 210 1.46 -3.41 11.94
C VAL A 210 1.25 -4.52 10.92
N GLY A 211 0.47 -5.54 11.31
CA GLY A 211 -0.12 -6.48 10.36
C GLY A 211 -1.31 -5.84 9.66
N LYS A 212 -1.61 -6.30 8.44
CA LYS A 212 -2.76 -5.86 7.65
C LYS A 212 -3.53 -7.07 7.16
N LEU A 213 -4.80 -7.17 7.53
CA LEU A 213 -5.71 -8.20 7.07
C LEU A 213 -6.82 -7.56 6.24
N LEU A 214 -7.16 -8.17 5.11
CA LEU A 214 -8.18 -7.71 4.17
C LEU A 214 -9.23 -8.79 3.93
N PRO A 215 -10.06 -9.14 4.95
CA PRO A 215 -11.11 -10.11 4.75
C PRO A 215 -12.15 -9.62 3.74
N VAL A 216 -12.57 -10.54 2.88
CA VAL A 216 -13.66 -10.32 1.93
C VAL A 216 -14.91 -10.99 2.47
N VAL A 217 -15.98 -10.23 2.58
CA VAL A 217 -17.29 -10.71 2.99
C VAL A 217 -18.16 -10.86 1.76
N LEU A 218 -18.67 -12.07 1.53
CA LEU A 218 -19.66 -12.37 0.50
C LEU A 218 -20.98 -12.77 1.17
N VAL A 219 -22.05 -12.03 0.86
CA VAL A 219 -23.40 -12.31 1.35
C VAL A 219 -24.22 -12.86 0.20
N GLN A 220 -24.75 -14.08 0.37
CA GLN A 220 -25.74 -14.68 -0.50
C GLN A 220 -27.14 -14.37 0.02
N GLY A 221 -27.91 -13.63 -0.76
CA GLY A 221 -29.30 -13.31 -0.49
C GLY A 221 -30.28 -14.25 -1.17
N LYS A 222 -31.53 -13.78 -1.27
CA LYS A 222 -32.58 -14.44 -2.05
C LYS A 222 -33.21 -13.44 -2.99
N LEU A 223 -33.17 -13.76 -4.29
CA LEU A 223 -33.77 -12.96 -5.33
C LEU A 223 -35.30 -12.83 -5.15
N ALA A 224 -35.80 -11.62 -5.33
CA ALA A 224 -37.25 -11.34 -5.44
C ALA A 224 -37.42 -10.03 -6.20
N HIS A 225 -38.59 -9.85 -6.82
CA HIS A 225 -38.98 -8.58 -7.37
C HIS A 225 -39.13 -7.53 -6.23
N VAL A 226 -38.74 -6.29 -6.43
CA VAL A 226 -38.81 -5.24 -5.38
C VAL A 226 -40.21 -5.07 -4.82
N GLY A 227 -41.27 -5.17 -5.67
CA GLY A 227 -42.67 -5.17 -5.23
C GLY A 227 -43.08 -6.38 -4.38
N GLN A 228 -42.24 -7.38 -4.26
CA GLN A 228 -42.42 -8.57 -3.43
C GLN A 228 -41.24 -8.74 -2.46
N TYR A 229 -40.79 -7.63 -1.90
CA TYR A 229 -39.58 -7.55 -1.05
C TYR A 229 -39.54 -8.64 0.04
N GLN A 230 -40.69 -8.94 0.68
CA GLN A 230 -40.79 -9.91 1.76
C GLN A 230 -40.56 -11.36 1.33
N GLN A 231 -40.58 -11.65 0.02
CA GLN A 231 -40.30 -12.98 -0.51
C GLN A 231 -38.81 -13.23 -0.75
N GLY A 232 -38.01 -12.15 -0.67
CA GLY A 232 -36.57 -12.17 -0.84
C GLY A 232 -35.80 -11.90 0.42
N ILE A 233 -34.48 -11.91 0.29
CA ILE A 233 -33.52 -11.44 1.32
C ILE A 233 -32.51 -10.56 0.60
N ASN A 234 -32.50 -9.27 0.93
CA ASN A 234 -31.55 -8.33 0.32
C ASN A 234 -30.16 -8.48 0.97
N PRO A 235 -29.14 -9.00 0.26
CA PRO A 235 -27.80 -9.17 0.81
C PRO A 235 -27.09 -7.83 1.10
N VAL A 236 -27.46 -6.76 0.38
CA VAL A 236 -26.93 -5.41 0.67
C VAL A 236 -27.35 -4.95 2.05
N GLY A 237 -28.60 -5.23 2.44
CA GLY A 237 -29.11 -4.91 3.77
C GLY A 237 -28.38 -5.65 4.91
N VAL A 238 -27.98 -6.90 4.67
CA VAL A 238 -27.14 -7.66 5.63
C VAL A 238 -25.74 -7.05 5.71
N LEU A 239 -25.11 -6.83 4.55
CA LEU A 239 -23.77 -6.25 4.48
C LEU A 239 -23.69 -4.87 5.14
N SER A 240 -24.72 -4.02 4.91
CA SER A 240 -24.80 -2.68 5.50
C SER A 240 -24.86 -2.71 7.04
N ARG A 241 -25.51 -3.72 7.63
CA ARG A 241 -25.53 -3.89 9.09
C ARG A 241 -24.15 -4.31 9.62
N MET A 242 -23.46 -5.19 8.90
CA MET A 242 -22.08 -5.55 9.26
C MET A 242 -21.17 -4.32 9.22
N ILE A 243 -21.32 -3.46 8.20
CA ILE A 243 -20.59 -2.21 8.08
C ILE A 243 -20.92 -1.31 9.29
N ALA A 244 -22.18 -1.07 9.57
CA ALA A 244 -22.61 -0.21 10.68
C ALA A 244 -22.12 -0.68 12.06
N ASP A 245 -21.92 -1.98 12.24
CA ASP A 245 -21.44 -2.57 13.48
C ASP A 245 -19.90 -2.56 13.61
N THR A 246 -19.17 -2.34 12.54
CA THR A 246 -17.70 -2.51 12.56
C THR A 246 -16.93 -1.31 12.05
N GLU A 247 -17.50 -0.48 11.12
CA GLU A 247 -16.83 0.69 10.57
C GLU A 247 -16.48 1.69 11.67
N GLY A 248 -15.19 2.01 11.81
CA GLY A 248 -14.73 3.00 12.77
C GLY A 248 -14.82 2.59 14.24
N ASP A 249 -15.18 1.35 14.55
CA ASP A 249 -15.31 0.90 15.94
C ASP A 249 -13.95 0.69 16.60
N MET A 250 -13.56 1.62 17.46
CA MET A 250 -12.32 1.58 18.24
C MET A 250 -12.24 0.41 19.23
N THR A 251 -13.36 -0.24 19.56
CA THR A 251 -13.34 -1.44 20.42
C THR A 251 -12.75 -2.64 19.70
N LEU A 252 -12.79 -2.64 18.37
CA LEU A 252 -12.23 -3.67 17.50
C LEU A 252 -10.76 -3.39 17.14
N ALA A 253 -10.23 -2.20 17.45
CA ALA A 253 -8.81 -1.88 17.26
C ALA A 253 -7.92 -2.83 18.08
N ASP A 254 -6.71 -3.09 17.61
CA ASP A 254 -5.73 -3.90 18.33
C ASP A 254 -4.82 -3.03 19.20
N ARG A 255 -4.35 -3.58 20.34
CA ARG A 255 -3.58 -2.81 21.32
C ARG A 255 -2.40 -3.61 21.85
N VAL A 256 -1.24 -2.94 21.94
CA VAL A 256 -0.05 -3.48 22.63
C VAL A 256 0.58 -2.36 23.45
N GLY A 257 0.50 -2.44 24.76
CA GLY A 257 0.90 -1.34 25.62
C GLY A 257 0.10 -0.07 25.29
N ASP A 258 0.80 1.01 25.01
CA ASP A 258 0.20 2.30 24.63
C ASP A 258 -0.07 2.42 23.11
N ALA A 259 0.39 1.47 22.32
CA ALA A 259 0.16 1.47 20.88
C ALA A 259 -1.23 0.92 20.55
N VAL A 260 -1.95 1.62 19.70
CA VAL A 260 -3.31 1.28 19.25
C VAL A 260 -3.36 1.39 17.74
N THR A 261 -3.91 0.36 17.08
CA THR A 261 -4.17 0.44 15.63
C THR A 261 -5.34 1.37 15.33
N PRO A 262 -5.46 1.89 14.10
CA PRO A 262 -6.74 2.41 13.61
C PRO A 262 -7.85 1.36 13.75
N PRO A 263 -9.13 1.80 13.83
CA PRO A 263 -10.27 0.88 13.80
C PRO A 263 -10.40 0.20 12.43
N PRO A 264 -11.25 -0.83 12.32
CA PRO A 264 -11.60 -1.42 11.04
C PRO A 264 -12.17 -0.37 10.07
N ALA A 265 -11.81 -0.49 8.80
CA ALA A 265 -12.31 0.40 7.75
C ALA A 265 -12.75 -0.41 6.51
N TRP A 266 -13.97 -0.19 6.04
CA TRP A 266 -14.48 -0.83 4.83
C TRP A 266 -13.97 -0.11 3.59
N MET A 267 -13.22 -0.85 2.75
CA MET A 267 -12.58 -0.31 1.55
C MET A 267 -13.55 -0.22 0.37
N PHE A 268 -14.49 -1.16 0.26
CA PHE A 268 -15.63 -1.12 -0.64
C PHE A 268 -16.76 -2.00 -0.17
N ALA A 269 -17.98 -1.70 -0.62
CA ALA A 269 -19.16 -2.55 -0.46
C ALA A 269 -20.15 -2.29 -1.58
N ARG A 270 -20.61 -3.34 -2.26
CA ARG A 270 -21.62 -3.23 -3.34
C ARG A 270 -22.33 -4.54 -3.59
N ASP A 271 -23.44 -4.47 -4.30
CA ASP A 271 -24.04 -5.66 -4.91
C ASP A 271 -23.14 -6.24 -6.03
N ARG A 272 -23.48 -7.42 -6.48
CA ARG A 272 -22.75 -8.12 -7.56
C ARG A 272 -23.54 -8.22 -8.85
N LYS A 273 -24.54 -7.33 -9.05
CA LYS A 273 -25.25 -7.21 -10.33
C LYS A 273 -24.34 -6.59 -11.39
N THR A 274 -24.50 -7.05 -12.61
CA THR A 274 -23.78 -6.52 -13.78
C THR A 274 -24.56 -5.40 -14.47
N HIS A 275 -25.88 -5.35 -14.26
CA HIS A 275 -26.79 -4.34 -14.80
C HIS A 275 -27.97 -4.11 -13.85
N TYR A 276 -28.65 -2.99 -13.97
CA TYR A 276 -29.83 -2.67 -13.20
C TYR A 276 -31.04 -3.46 -13.73
N ASP A 277 -31.83 -4.00 -12.80
CA ASP A 277 -33.19 -4.52 -12.99
C ASP A 277 -34.00 -4.28 -11.71
N VAL A 278 -35.33 -4.50 -11.76
CA VAL A 278 -36.27 -4.24 -10.66
C VAL A 278 -36.34 -5.41 -9.67
N SER A 279 -35.19 -6.04 -9.38
CA SER A 279 -35.11 -7.15 -8.42
C SER A 279 -34.09 -6.87 -7.32
N LEU A 280 -34.27 -7.51 -6.17
CA LEU A 280 -33.24 -7.58 -5.14
C LEU A 280 -31.98 -8.26 -5.72
N PRO A 281 -30.76 -7.82 -5.35
CA PRO A 281 -29.55 -8.52 -5.78
C PRO A 281 -29.50 -9.93 -5.15
N GLU A 282 -28.90 -10.85 -5.88
CA GLU A 282 -28.65 -12.21 -5.37
C GLU A 282 -27.47 -12.24 -4.41
N ARG A 283 -26.46 -11.39 -4.66
CA ARG A 283 -25.22 -11.35 -3.88
C ARG A 283 -24.77 -9.92 -3.64
N ALA A 284 -24.12 -9.71 -2.50
CA ALA A 284 -23.36 -8.51 -2.20
C ALA A 284 -21.98 -8.90 -1.66
N ALA A 285 -20.99 -8.07 -1.90
CA ALA A 285 -19.65 -8.28 -1.38
C ALA A 285 -19.04 -6.97 -0.88
N GLY A 286 -18.18 -7.06 0.11
CA GLY A 286 -17.39 -5.97 0.61
C GLY A 286 -16.04 -6.46 1.12
N CYS A 287 -15.11 -5.54 1.30
CA CYS A 287 -13.79 -5.78 1.85
C CYS A 287 -13.53 -4.81 2.98
N VAL A 288 -13.11 -5.32 4.13
CA VAL A 288 -12.77 -4.53 5.30
C VAL A 288 -11.29 -4.66 5.62
N ASN A 289 -10.65 -3.57 6.01
CA ASN A 289 -9.27 -3.54 6.45
C ASN A 289 -9.20 -3.62 7.97
N PHE A 290 -8.44 -4.59 8.50
CA PHE A 290 -8.05 -4.66 9.89
C PHE A 290 -6.54 -4.50 10.00
N MET A 291 -6.09 -3.50 10.77
CA MET A 291 -4.69 -3.41 11.18
C MET A 291 -4.51 -4.13 12.52
N THR A 292 -3.43 -4.91 12.65
CA THR A 292 -3.23 -5.78 13.81
C THR A 292 -1.81 -5.70 14.35
N TYR A 293 -1.67 -5.85 15.66
CA TYR A 293 -0.41 -6.13 16.34
C TYR A 293 -0.33 -7.59 16.78
N THR A 294 -1.41 -8.07 17.40
CA THR A 294 -1.48 -9.40 18.03
C THR A 294 -2.65 -10.22 17.52
N LYS A 295 -3.72 -9.58 17.02
CA LYS A 295 -4.85 -10.30 16.45
C LYS A 295 -4.42 -11.15 15.26
N THR A 296 -4.78 -12.42 15.32
CA THR A 296 -4.57 -13.39 14.24
C THR A 296 -5.68 -13.29 13.18
N PRO A 297 -5.51 -13.89 11.99
CA PRO A 297 -6.60 -14.03 11.04
C PRO A 297 -7.83 -14.71 11.61
N GLU A 298 -7.65 -15.70 12.50
CA GLU A 298 -8.72 -16.41 13.18
C GLU A 298 -9.52 -15.49 14.11
N ASP A 299 -8.86 -14.61 14.86
CA ASP A 299 -9.52 -13.64 15.75
C ASP A 299 -10.42 -12.70 14.96
N VAL A 300 -9.91 -12.16 13.84
CA VAL A 300 -10.67 -11.30 12.93
C VAL A 300 -11.84 -12.04 12.31
N MET A 301 -11.66 -13.30 11.93
CA MET A 301 -12.75 -14.14 11.41
C MET A 301 -13.84 -14.36 12.44
N TYR A 302 -13.50 -14.60 13.72
CA TYR A 302 -14.50 -14.72 14.79
C TYR A 302 -15.31 -13.43 14.98
N ILE A 303 -14.64 -12.26 14.96
CA ILE A 303 -15.32 -10.95 15.02
C ILE A 303 -16.34 -10.84 13.89
N LEU A 304 -15.91 -11.10 12.66
CA LEU A 304 -16.77 -10.98 11.46
C LEU A 304 -17.90 -12.01 11.45
N MET A 305 -17.66 -13.23 11.94
CA MET A 305 -18.70 -14.26 12.04
C MET A 305 -19.78 -13.89 13.05
N ASP A 306 -19.40 -13.31 14.18
CA ASP A 306 -20.36 -12.84 15.19
C ASP A 306 -21.20 -11.68 14.68
N CYS A 307 -20.54 -10.70 14.06
CA CYS A 307 -21.19 -9.60 13.38
C CYS A 307 -22.15 -10.09 12.28
N ALA A 308 -21.74 -11.06 11.45
CA ALA A 308 -22.59 -11.63 10.41
C ALA A 308 -23.83 -12.32 10.97
N ARG A 309 -23.69 -13.11 12.05
CA ARG A 309 -24.84 -13.74 12.73
C ARG A 309 -25.85 -12.70 13.20
N LYS A 310 -25.38 -11.62 13.84
CA LYS A 310 -26.22 -10.51 14.30
C LYS A 310 -26.94 -9.86 13.12
N ALA A 311 -26.21 -9.48 12.09
CA ALA A 311 -26.73 -8.81 10.89
C ALA A 311 -27.79 -9.66 10.16
N VAL A 312 -27.58 -10.98 10.05
CA VAL A 312 -28.55 -11.91 9.43
C VAL A 312 -29.81 -12.00 10.30
N ASN A 313 -29.68 -12.19 11.62
CA ASN A 313 -30.81 -12.29 12.52
C ASN A 313 -31.68 -11.03 12.49
N GLU A 314 -31.08 -9.85 12.52
CA GLU A 314 -31.78 -8.56 12.43
C GLU A 314 -32.50 -8.42 11.07
N SER A 315 -31.85 -8.80 9.97
CA SER A 315 -32.44 -8.76 8.64
C SER A 315 -33.67 -9.68 8.53
N LEU A 316 -33.59 -10.89 9.10
CA LEU A 316 -34.71 -11.82 9.15
C LEU A 316 -35.87 -11.32 10.05
N LEU A 317 -35.57 -10.68 11.18
CA LEU A 317 -36.58 -10.06 12.04
C LEU A 317 -37.34 -8.95 11.31
N HIS A 318 -36.65 -8.07 10.60
CA HIS A 318 -37.27 -7.00 9.78
C HIS A 318 -38.19 -7.58 8.69
N SER A 319 -37.72 -8.61 7.98
CA SER A 319 -38.53 -9.29 6.97
C SER A 319 -39.80 -9.91 7.54
N ARG A 320 -39.72 -10.54 8.73
CA ARG A 320 -40.88 -11.11 9.43
C ARG A 320 -41.86 -10.05 9.91
N GLN A 321 -41.39 -8.93 10.42
CA GLN A 321 -42.24 -7.79 10.83
C GLN A 321 -42.98 -7.20 9.61
N GLY A 322 -42.31 -7.05 8.48
CA GLY A 322 -42.92 -6.62 7.21
C GLY A 322 -44.05 -7.55 6.75
N LEU A 323 -43.83 -8.88 6.82
CA LEU A 323 -44.87 -9.88 6.52
C LEU A 323 -46.09 -9.80 7.44
N SER A 324 -45.90 -9.44 8.71
CA SER A 324 -47.02 -9.31 9.69
C SER A 324 -47.87 -8.08 9.44
N ILE A 325 -47.25 -6.98 8.91
CA ILE A 325 -47.94 -5.75 8.55
C ILE A 325 -48.72 -5.97 7.26
N ASP A 326 -48.09 -6.61 6.26
CA ASP A 326 -48.68 -6.87 4.95
C ASP A 326 -49.92 -7.73 5.05
N ARG A 327 -49.91 -8.77 5.92
CA ARG A 327 -51.10 -9.61 6.20
C ARG A 327 -52.24 -8.85 6.89
N LYS A 328 -51.99 -7.72 7.54
CA LYS A 328 -53.03 -6.89 8.16
C LYS A 328 -53.62 -5.88 7.19
N SER A 329 -52.94 -5.55 6.11
CA SER A 329 -53.39 -4.60 5.10
C SER A 329 -54.21 -5.24 3.97
N VAL A 330 -54.40 -6.54 3.97
CA VAL A 330 -55.17 -7.31 3.01
C VAL A 330 -56.55 -7.77 3.55
N VAL A 331 -57.04 -7.10 4.59
CA VAL A 331 -58.40 -7.29 5.11
C VAL A 331 -59.25 -6.09 4.83
#